data_1cbd6a8a9e7413fe791e983b9fb7fcb5
#
_entry.id   1cbd6a8a9e7413fe791e983b9fb7fcb5
#
_cell.length_a   1.000
_cell.length_b   1.000
_cell.length_c   1.000
_cell.angle_alpha   90.00
_cell.angle_beta   90.00
_cell.angle_gamma   90.00
#
_symmetry.space_group_name_H-M   'P 1'
#
loop_
_entity.id
_entity.type
_entity.pdbx_description
1 polymer ?
#
loop_
_entity_poly.entity_id
_entity_poly.type
_entity_poly.pdbx_seq_one_letter_code
_entity_poly.pdbx_strand_id
1 'polypeptide(L)'
;MRSFGELESEIMRAMWRADKPVTGHDIADGLGKERQLAYTTVITVIERLRAKGVLTRFRDGRSYRYQAKVSSEDYAALLMGQVLSSAENPSGTLLRFAGDLDPAEAAALRAALDATAHPRDS
;
A
#
# COMPACT_ATOMS: atom_id res chain seq x y z
N MET A 1 18.81 -7.92 -1.50
CA MET A 1 17.65 -8.41 -0.75
C MET A 1 16.44 -7.55 -0.97
N ARG A 2 15.32 -8.18 -1.14
CA ARG A 2 14.09 -7.42 -1.38
C ARG A 2 13.53 -6.91 -0.07
N SER A 3 13.17 -5.65 -0.02
CA SER A 3 12.57 -5.10 1.18
C SER A 3 11.15 -5.65 1.37
N PHE A 4 10.70 -5.65 2.61
CA PHE A 4 9.38 -6.17 2.95
C PHE A 4 8.31 -5.37 2.21
N GLY A 5 7.44 -6.05 1.52
CA GLY A 5 6.34 -5.41 0.81
C GLY A 5 6.71 -4.73 -0.48
N GLU A 6 7.94 -4.90 -0.95
CA GLU A 6 8.37 -4.23 -2.16
C GLU A 6 7.56 -4.67 -3.38
N LEU A 7 7.38 -5.97 -3.55
CA LEU A 7 6.58 -6.48 -4.66
C LEU A 7 5.11 -6.10 -4.49
N GLU A 8 4.61 -6.14 -3.26
CA GLU A 8 3.25 -5.71 -2.99
C GLU A 8 3.05 -4.26 -3.43
N SER A 9 3.98 -3.39 -3.07
CA SER A 9 3.89 -1.97 -3.43
C SER A 9 3.94 -1.76 -4.94
N GLU A 10 4.76 -2.54 -5.63
CA GLU A 10 4.83 -2.43 -7.08
C GLU A 10 3.53 -2.86 -7.74
N ILE A 11 2.92 -3.92 -7.24
CA ILE A 11 1.64 -4.37 -7.76
C ILE A 11 0.57 -3.32 -7.52
N MET A 12 0.55 -2.73 -6.33
CA MET A 12 -0.43 -1.69 -6.04
C MET A 12 -0.24 -0.48 -6.96
N ARG A 13 1.01 -0.07 -7.22
CA ARG A 13 1.27 1.03 -8.14
C ARG A 13 0.75 0.72 -9.54
N ALA A 14 0.92 -0.53 -9.99
CA ALA A 14 0.40 -0.93 -11.28
C ALA A 14 -1.12 -0.85 -11.32
N MET A 15 -1.77 -1.23 -10.22
CA MET A 15 -3.23 -1.16 -10.14
C MET A 15 -3.72 0.27 -10.22
N TRP A 16 -3.06 1.19 -9.50
CA TRP A 16 -3.48 2.60 -9.53
C TRP A 16 -3.26 3.22 -10.90
N ARG A 17 -2.16 2.85 -11.57
CA ARG A 17 -1.85 3.40 -12.89
C ARG A 17 -2.77 2.88 -13.98
N ALA A 18 -3.29 1.68 -13.81
CA ALA A 18 -4.10 1.05 -14.83
C ALA A 18 -5.41 1.80 -15.08
N ASP A 19 -5.94 2.43 -14.04
CA ASP A 19 -7.15 3.24 -14.16
C ASP A 19 -8.37 2.42 -14.57
N LYS A 20 -8.28 1.11 -14.47
CA LYS A 20 -9.38 0.20 -14.74
C LYS A 20 -9.01 -1.16 -14.17
N PRO A 21 -10.01 -2.02 -13.96
CA PRO A 21 -9.70 -3.36 -13.46
C PRO A 21 -8.83 -4.13 -14.44
N VAL A 22 -7.89 -4.89 -13.92
CA VAL A 22 -6.93 -5.64 -14.72
C VAL A 22 -6.86 -7.08 -14.25
N THR A 23 -6.42 -7.96 -15.16
CA THR A 23 -6.23 -9.37 -14.80
C THR A 23 -4.87 -9.57 -14.16
N GLY A 24 -4.71 -10.72 -13.50
CA GLY A 24 -3.40 -11.07 -12.96
C GLY A 24 -2.36 -11.19 -14.05
N HIS A 25 -2.75 -11.64 -15.24
CA HIS A 25 -1.82 -11.72 -16.37
C HIS A 25 -1.34 -10.34 -16.80
N ASP A 26 -2.24 -9.36 -16.81
CA ASP A 26 -1.85 -7.98 -17.15
C ASP A 26 -0.76 -7.48 -16.21
N ILE A 27 -0.94 -7.73 -14.92
CA ILE A 27 0.04 -7.28 -13.93
C ILE A 27 1.34 -8.05 -14.07
N ALA A 28 1.24 -9.38 -14.22
CA ALA A 28 2.43 -10.20 -14.35
C ALA A 28 3.24 -9.83 -15.58
N ASP A 29 2.57 -9.55 -16.69
CA ASP A 29 3.27 -9.16 -17.91
C ASP A 29 4.02 -7.86 -17.72
N GLY A 30 3.41 -6.90 -17.04
CA GLY A 30 4.05 -5.62 -16.81
C GLY A 30 5.27 -5.72 -15.91
N LEU A 31 5.18 -6.53 -14.86
CA LEU A 31 6.29 -6.66 -13.92
C LEU A 31 7.31 -7.70 -14.35
N GLY A 32 6.83 -8.75 -15.01
CA GLY A 32 7.68 -9.87 -15.34
C GLY A 32 8.79 -9.52 -16.30
N LYS A 33 8.57 -8.55 -17.16
CA LYS A 33 9.59 -8.16 -18.13
C LYS A 33 10.87 -7.70 -17.45
N GLU A 34 10.73 -6.98 -16.36
CA GLU A 34 11.89 -6.44 -15.67
C GLU A 34 12.42 -7.39 -14.61
N ARG A 35 11.53 -8.12 -13.98
CA ARG A 35 11.89 -8.93 -12.84
C ARG A 35 11.90 -10.43 -13.12
N GLN A 36 11.39 -10.82 -14.26
CA GLN A 36 11.31 -12.24 -14.64
C GLN A 36 10.61 -13.06 -13.58
N LEU A 37 9.53 -12.52 -13.05
CA LEU A 37 8.77 -13.20 -12.03
C LEU A 37 7.76 -14.16 -12.66
N ALA A 38 7.59 -15.31 -12.02
CA ALA A 38 6.58 -16.26 -12.46
C ALA A 38 5.19 -15.70 -12.22
N TYR A 39 4.27 -16.05 -13.09
CA TYR A 39 2.88 -15.64 -12.94
C TYR A 39 2.33 -16.08 -11.57
N THR A 40 2.67 -17.30 -11.14
CA THR A 40 2.16 -17.80 -9.87
C THR A 40 2.64 -16.97 -8.69
N THR A 41 3.87 -16.45 -8.76
CA THR A 41 4.37 -15.57 -7.71
C THR A 41 3.56 -14.30 -7.63
N VAL A 42 3.30 -13.70 -8.80
CA VAL A 42 2.53 -12.46 -8.84
C VAL A 42 1.11 -12.68 -8.33
N ILE A 43 0.46 -13.76 -8.79
CA ILE A 43 -0.90 -14.07 -8.35
C ILE A 43 -0.96 -14.31 -6.84
N THR A 44 0.03 -14.99 -6.28
CA THR A 44 0.05 -15.23 -4.85
C THR A 44 0.07 -13.92 -4.08
N VAL A 45 0.87 -12.96 -4.54
CA VAL A 45 0.95 -11.66 -3.87
C VAL A 45 -0.35 -10.87 -4.06
N ILE A 46 -0.94 -10.92 -5.26
CA ILE A 46 -2.21 -10.26 -5.53
C ILE A 46 -3.29 -10.80 -4.59
N GLU A 47 -3.36 -12.12 -4.41
CA GLU A 47 -4.36 -12.71 -3.53
C GLU A 47 -4.11 -12.35 -2.07
N ARG A 48 -2.84 -12.19 -1.70
CA ARG A 48 -2.52 -11.73 -0.35
C ARG A 48 -3.00 -10.31 -0.13
N LEU A 49 -2.82 -9.44 -1.13
CA LEU A 49 -3.33 -8.07 -1.04
C LEU A 49 -4.86 -8.05 -0.96
N ARG A 50 -5.50 -8.92 -1.72
CA ARG A 50 -6.96 -9.01 -1.64
C ARG A 50 -7.40 -9.44 -0.25
N ALA A 51 -6.71 -10.41 0.32
CA ALA A 51 -7.05 -10.89 1.67
C ALA A 51 -6.86 -9.80 2.71
N LYS A 52 -5.91 -8.89 2.49
CA LYS A 52 -5.70 -7.75 3.38
C LYS A 52 -6.76 -6.67 3.20
N GLY A 53 -7.59 -6.77 2.17
CA GLY A 53 -8.66 -5.81 1.95
C GLY A 53 -8.27 -4.59 1.14
N VAL A 54 -7.08 -4.56 0.54
CA VAL A 54 -6.64 -3.41 -0.25
C VAL A 54 -6.90 -3.57 -1.74
N LEU A 55 -7.24 -4.77 -2.17
CA LEU A 55 -7.69 -5.04 -3.53
C LEU A 55 -9.03 -5.73 -3.48
N THR A 56 -9.81 -5.52 -4.51
CA THR A 56 -11.04 -6.28 -4.72
C THR A 56 -10.95 -6.97 -6.07
N ARG A 57 -11.75 -8.00 -6.25
CA ARG A 57 -11.79 -8.70 -7.53
C ARG A 57 -13.22 -9.07 -7.88
N PHE A 58 -13.44 -9.25 -9.16
CA PHE A 58 -14.72 -9.75 -9.64
C PHE A 58 -14.48 -10.63 -10.84
N ARG A 59 -15.42 -11.49 -11.09
CA ARG A 59 -15.31 -12.43 -12.18
C ARG A 59 -15.67 -11.77 -13.50
N ASP A 60 -14.86 -12.06 -14.52
CA ASP A 60 -15.10 -11.56 -15.85
C ASP A 60 -14.83 -12.71 -16.79
N GLY A 61 -15.90 -13.45 -17.15
CA GLY A 61 -15.73 -14.65 -17.93
C GLY A 61 -15.02 -15.70 -17.11
N ARG A 62 -13.89 -16.19 -17.61
CA ARG A 62 -13.10 -17.21 -16.92
C ARG A 62 -12.00 -16.64 -16.06
N SER A 63 -11.86 -15.33 -16.09
CA SER A 63 -10.78 -14.68 -15.38
C SER A 63 -11.33 -13.84 -14.25
N TYR A 64 -10.45 -13.50 -13.34
CA TYR A 64 -10.75 -12.48 -12.33
C TYR A 64 -10.08 -11.18 -12.75
N ARG A 65 -10.76 -10.09 -12.49
CA ARG A 65 -10.18 -8.76 -12.66
C ARG A 65 -10.06 -8.13 -11.29
N TYR A 66 -8.99 -7.41 -11.10
CA TYR A 66 -8.65 -6.82 -9.81
C TYR A 66 -8.55 -5.31 -9.93
N GLN A 67 -8.87 -4.64 -8.85
CA GLN A 67 -8.67 -3.20 -8.79
C GLN A 67 -8.39 -2.77 -7.37
N ALA A 68 -7.74 -1.63 -7.23
CA ALA A 68 -7.40 -1.10 -5.91
C ALA A 68 -8.68 -0.67 -5.20
N LYS A 69 -8.76 -1.01 -3.93
CA LYS A 69 -9.87 -0.63 -3.07
C LYS A 69 -9.52 0.57 -2.22
N VAL A 70 -8.24 0.91 -2.13
CA VAL A 70 -7.75 2.01 -1.30
C VAL A 70 -6.86 2.92 -2.13
N SER A 71 -6.74 4.16 -1.72
CA SER A 71 -5.86 5.10 -2.38
C SER A 71 -4.40 4.81 -2.04
N SER A 72 -3.48 5.46 -2.77
CA SER A 72 -2.08 5.29 -2.46
C SER A 72 -1.75 5.85 -1.08
N GLU A 73 -2.40 6.94 -0.68
CA GLU A 73 -2.20 7.50 0.65
C GLU A 73 -2.69 6.54 1.74
N ASP A 74 -3.85 5.95 1.54
CA ASP A 74 -4.38 5.00 2.51
C ASP A 74 -3.49 3.78 2.63
N TYR A 75 -2.97 3.31 1.50
CA TYR A 75 -2.10 2.14 1.52
C TYR A 75 -0.80 2.44 2.24
N ALA A 76 -0.20 3.59 1.94
CA ALA A 76 1.04 3.99 2.61
C ALA A 76 0.83 4.14 4.11
N ALA A 77 -0.28 4.75 4.51
CA ALA A 77 -0.59 4.90 5.93
C ALA A 77 -0.78 3.55 6.61
N LEU A 78 -1.40 2.60 5.91
CA LEU A 78 -1.56 1.25 6.43
C LEU A 78 -0.21 0.61 6.71
N LEU A 79 0.73 0.73 5.77
CA LEU A 79 2.06 0.18 5.94
C LEU A 79 2.80 0.84 7.11
N MET A 80 2.69 2.15 7.22
CA MET A 80 3.30 2.86 8.32
C MET A 80 2.77 2.38 9.66
N GLY A 81 1.45 2.18 9.72
CA GLY A 81 0.83 1.68 10.94
C GLY A 81 1.31 0.28 11.31
N GLN A 82 1.50 -0.57 10.30
CA GLN A 82 1.99 -1.92 10.55
C GLN A 82 3.40 -1.91 11.11
N VAL A 83 4.27 -1.05 10.54
CA VAL A 83 5.62 -0.94 11.05
C VAL A 83 5.61 -0.42 12.48
N LEU A 84 4.82 0.60 12.72
CA LEU A 84 4.76 1.22 14.06
C LEU A 84 4.25 0.23 15.10
N SER A 85 3.23 -0.56 14.76
CA SER A 85 2.66 -1.50 15.72
C SER A 85 3.61 -2.66 16.03
N SER A 86 4.58 -2.92 15.17
CA SER A 86 5.57 -3.97 15.43
C SER A 86 6.85 -3.43 16.06
N ALA A 87 6.93 -2.12 16.29
CA ALA A 87 8.11 -1.52 16.89
C ALA A 87 8.18 -1.87 18.38
N GLU A 88 9.39 -2.09 18.88
CA GLU A 88 9.57 -2.39 20.31
C GLU A 88 9.21 -1.19 21.16
N ASN A 89 9.52 0.01 20.66
CA ASN A 89 9.25 1.24 21.39
C ASN A 89 8.57 2.22 20.44
N PRO A 90 7.24 2.13 20.31
CA PRO A 90 6.53 3.01 19.37
C PRO A 90 6.74 4.50 19.63
N SER A 91 6.75 4.92 20.90
CA SER A 91 6.96 6.33 21.20
C SER A 91 8.33 6.81 20.73
N GLY A 92 9.36 6.02 21.00
CA GLY A 92 10.71 6.37 20.56
C GLY A 92 10.83 6.38 19.06
N THR A 93 10.14 5.44 18.41
CA THR A 93 10.13 5.37 16.96
C THR A 93 9.49 6.62 16.36
N LEU A 94 8.38 7.05 16.93
CA LEU A 94 7.69 8.26 16.46
C LEU A 94 8.56 9.49 16.65
N LEU A 95 9.26 9.56 17.79
CA LEU A 95 10.15 10.69 18.04
C LEU A 95 11.26 10.78 17.01
N ARG A 96 11.88 9.63 16.72
CA ARG A 96 12.94 9.57 15.70
C ARG A 96 12.42 9.95 14.33
N PHE A 97 11.25 9.40 13.97
CA PHE A 97 10.66 9.66 12.67
C PHE A 97 10.35 11.15 12.53
N ALA A 98 9.77 11.76 13.56
CA ALA A 98 9.44 13.18 13.51
C ALA A 98 10.69 14.03 13.33
N GLY A 99 11.80 13.63 13.94
CA GLY A 99 13.04 14.36 13.82
C GLY A 99 13.64 14.34 12.43
N ASP A 100 13.27 13.33 11.63
CA ASP A 100 13.79 13.21 10.27
C ASP A 100 12.94 13.90 9.22
N LEU A 101 11.78 14.43 9.61
CA LEU A 101 10.90 15.11 8.67
C LEU A 101 11.48 16.45 8.24
N ASP A 102 11.30 16.81 6.98
CA ASP A 102 11.67 18.15 6.55
C ASP A 102 10.61 19.14 7.04
N PRO A 103 10.88 20.45 6.96
CA PRO A 103 9.93 21.44 7.49
C PRO A 103 8.52 21.36 6.92
N ALA A 104 8.39 21.07 5.64
CA ALA A 104 7.08 20.97 5.03
C ALA A 104 6.32 19.76 5.53
N GLU A 105 7.01 18.63 5.66
CA GLU A 105 6.41 17.42 6.19
C GLU A 105 6.00 17.61 7.64
N ALA A 106 6.86 18.25 8.42
CA ALA A 106 6.57 18.52 9.82
C ALA A 106 5.34 19.40 9.97
N ALA A 107 5.23 20.43 9.13
CA ALA A 107 4.08 21.32 9.17
C ALA A 107 2.79 20.57 8.80
N ALA A 108 2.86 19.72 7.79
CA ALA A 108 1.70 18.93 7.37
C ALA A 108 1.26 17.99 8.50
N LEU A 109 2.22 17.36 9.17
CA LEU A 109 1.89 16.45 10.26
C LEU A 109 1.28 17.20 11.43
N ARG A 110 1.83 18.37 11.79
CA ARG A 110 1.24 19.16 12.86
C ARG A 110 -0.20 19.54 12.55
N ALA A 111 -0.46 19.97 11.33
CA ALA A 111 -1.80 20.33 10.93
C ALA A 111 -2.76 19.15 11.02
N ALA A 112 -2.30 17.97 10.59
CA ALA A 112 -3.12 16.77 10.63
C ALA A 112 -3.43 16.38 12.07
N LEU A 113 -2.43 16.45 12.94
CA LEU A 113 -2.63 16.12 14.36
C LEU A 113 -3.58 17.08 15.03
N ASP A 114 -3.46 18.37 14.73
CA ASP A 114 -4.37 19.37 15.29
C ASP A 114 -5.80 19.10 14.85
N ALA A 115 -6.00 18.75 13.59
CA ALA A 115 -7.33 18.48 13.07
C ALA A 115 -7.96 17.27 13.76
N THR A 116 -7.18 16.23 14.04
CA THR A 116 -7.69 15.04 14.69
C THR A 116 -7.82 15.20 16.19
N ALA A 117 -7.01 16.09 16.78
CA ALA A 117 -7.07 16.31 18.22
C ALA A 117 -8.30 17.10 18.63
N HIS A 118 -8.98 17.78 17.68
CA HIS A 118 -10.18 18.54 17.97
C HIS A 118 -11.34 17.86 17.28
N PRO A 119 -11.84 16.78 17.85
CA PRO A 119 -12.95 16.06 17.22
C PRO A 119 -14.14 16.94 17.19
N ARG A 120 -14.88 16.83 16.18
CA ARG A 120 -16.03 17.55 16.07
C ARG A 120 -16.89 17.31 17.12
N ASP A 121 -17.18 17.94 17.74
CA ASP A 121 -17.82 17.76 18.75
C ASP A 121 -18.70 17.34 18.74
N SER A 122 -18.49 17.02 18.85
CA SER A 122 -19.10 16.60 19.31
C SER A 122 -19.81 16.86 19.90
#